data_909f4f7979deefcf0dcc56c69bbb61f7
#
_entry.id   909f4f7979deefcf0dcc56c69bbb61f7
#
_cell.length_a   1.000
_cell.length_b   1.000
_cell.length_c   1.000
_cell.angle_alpha   90.00
_cell.angle_beta   90.00
_cell.angle_gamma   90.00
#
_symmetry.space_group_name_H-M   'P 1'
#
loop_
_entity.id
_entity.type
_entity.pdbx_description
1 polymer ?
#
loop_
_entity_poly.entity_id
_entity_poly.type
_entity_poly.pdbx_seq_one_letter_code
_entity_poly.pdbx_strand_id
1 'polypeptide(L)' 'AAREKFPYSIECKNQETLNVWKSYEQAESNSGKYEPVVFIKRNNQKPLVVVDADYFVKLHSRVAKEYGIDELLD' A
#
# COMPACT_ATOMS: atom_id res chain seq x y z
N ALA A 1 -3.07 21.04 -7.16
CA ALA A 1 -3.61 19.81 -7.72
C ALA A 1 -3.91 18.78 -6.62
N ALA A 2 -4.86 17.89 -6.90
CA ALA A 2 -5.26 16.86 -5.94
C ALA A 2 -4.10 15.97 -5.51
N ARG A 3 -3.19 15.66 -6.44
CA ARG A 3 -2.04 14.78 -6.14
C ARG A 3 -1.00 15.40 -5.24
N GLU A 4 -0.93 16.72 -5.16
CA GLU A 4 -0.03 17.39 -4.23
C GLU A 4 -0.50 17.20 -2.79
N LYS A 5 -1.82 17.12 -2.59
CA LYS A 5 -2.44 16.92 -1.29
C LYS A 5 -2.60 15.44 -0.96
N PHE A 6 -2.65 14.59 -1.98
CA PHE A 6 -2.80 13.15 -1.83
C PHE A 6 -1.68 12.46 -2.61
N PRO A 7 -0.53 12.23 -1.96
CA PRO A 7 0.71 11.85 -2.65
C PRO A 7 0.76 10.37 -3.05
N TYR A 8 -0.35 9.75 -3.35
CA TYR A 8 -0.43 8.33 -3.66
C TYR A 8 -0.81 8.08 -5.11
N SER A 9 -0.18 7.06 -5.68
CA SER A 9 -0.59 6.50 -6.97
C SER A 9 -1.44 5.26 -6.68
N ILE A 10 -2.72 5.33 -6.99
CA ILE A 10 -3.68 4.29 -6.62
C ILE A 10 -3.96 3.37 -7.78
N GLU A 11 -3.78 2.06 -7.56
CA GLU A 11 -4.21 1.00 -8.46
C GLU A 11 -5.34 0.24 -7.80
N CYS A 12 -6.37 -0.10 -8.57
CA CYS A 12 -7.49 -0.89 -8.10
C CYS A 12 -7.52 -2.23 -8.81
N LYS A 13 -7.55 -3.32 -8.04
CA LYS A 13 -7.61 -4.67 -8.57
C LYS A 13 -8.86 -5.36 -8.05
N ASN A 14 -9.70 -5.81 -8.97
CA ASN A 14 -10.93 -6.52 -8.64
C ASN A 14 -10.88 -7.89 -9.32
N GLN A 15 -10.25 -8.85 -8.66
CA GLN A 15 -10.01 -10.19 -9.21
C GLN A 15 -10.21 -11.24 -8.15
N GLU A 16 -10.80 -12.39 -8.54
CA GLU A 16 -10.98 -13.51 -7.61
C GLU A 16 -9.63 -14.14 -7.22
N THR A 17 -8.69 -14.18 -8.15
CA THR A 17 -7.33 -14.68 -7.92
C THR A 17 -6.36 -13.55 -8.17
N LEU A 18 -5.53 -13.24 -7.18
CA LEU A 18 -4.64 -12.10 -7.26
C LEU A 18 -3.27 -12.45 -6.69
N ASN A 19 -2.23 -12.18 -7.48
CA ASN A 19 -0.86 -12.19 -6.97
C ASN A 19 -0.55 -10.81 -6.41
N VAL A 20 -0.53 -10.69 -5.10
CA VAL A 20 -0.38 -9.41 -4.41
C VAL A 20 0.96 -8.76 -4.72
N TRP A 21 2.05 -9.51 -4.67
CA TRP A 21 3.38 -8.96 -4.94
C TRP A 21 3.51 -8.45 -6.36
N LYS A 22 3.02 -9.21 -7.32
CA LYS A 22 3.06 -8.79 -8.72
C LYS A 22 2.22 -7.55 -8.96
N SER A 23 1.05 -7.47 -8.31
CA SER A 23 0.18 -6.31 -8.40
C SER A 23 0.86 -5.07 -7.82
N TYR A 24 1.54 -5.22 -6.70
CA TYR A 24 2.27 -4.12 -6.09
C TYR A 24 3.43 -3.67 -6.98
N GLU A 25 4.19 -4.61 -7.55
CA GLU A 25 5.29 -4.29 -8.46
C GLU A 25 4.80 -3.49 -9.67
N GLN A 26 3.65 -3.85 -10.22
CA GLN A 26 3.04 -3.10 -11.32
C GLN A 26 2.67 -1.70 -10.90
N ALA A 27 2.06 -1.56 -9.73
CA ALA A 27 1.70 -0.25 -9.19
C ALA A 27 2.95 0.61 -8.97
N GLU A 28 4.00 0.01 -8.43
CA GLU A 28 5.27 0.68 -8.18
C GLU A 28 5.89 1.18 -9.48
N SER A 29 5.89 0.37 -10.54
CA SER A 29 6.45 0.76 -11.82
C SER A 29 5.67 1.90 -12.49
N ASN A 30 4.41 2.08 -12.12
CA ASN A 30 3.53 3.11 -12.69
C ASN A 30 3.39 4.34 -11.80
N SER A 31 4.00 4.33 -10.61
CA SER A 31 3.74 5.37 -9.61
C SER A 31 4.55 6.65 -9.80
N GLY A 32 5.65 6.58 -10.55
CA GLY A 32 6.56 7.71 -10.68
C GLY A 32 7.10 8.13 -9.32
N LYS A 33 6.90 9.38 -8.96
CA LYS A 33 7.36 9.93 -7.67
C LYS A 33 6.35 9.74 -6.52
N TYR A 34 5.19 9.19 -6.83
CA TYR A 34 4.16 9.01 -5.81
C TYR A 34 4.28 7.63 -5.17
N GLU A 35 3.83 7.53 -3.92
CA GLU A 35 3.85 6.24 -3.22
C GLU A 35 2.78 5.33 -3.80
N PRO A 36 3.14 4.11 -4.25
CA PRO A 36 2.14 3.19 -4.81
C PRO A 36 1.26 2.60 -3.72
N VAL A 37 -0.03 2.51 -4.01
CA VAL A 37 -1.03 1.93 -3.12
C VAL A 37 -1.95 1.05 -3.96
N VAL A 38 -2.14 -0.19 -3.56
CA VAL A 38 -3.01 -1.11 -4.28
C VAL A 38 -4.25 -1.40 -3.45
N PHE A 39 -5.40 -1.04 -3.99
CA PHE A 39 -6.69 -1.40 -3.41
C PHE A 39 -7.11 -2.71 -4.06
N ILE A 40 -7.28 -3.75 -3.25
CA ILE A 40 -7.69 -5.06 -3.74
C ILE A 40 -9.09 -5.39 -3.25
N LYS A 41 -9.85 -6.03 -4.11
CA LYS A 41 -11.20 -6.44 -3.81
C LYS A 41 -11.52 -7.72 -4.56
N ARG A 42 -12.34 -8.56 -3.96
CA ARG A 42 -12.98 -9.70 -4.65
C ARG A 42 -14.38 -9.88 -4.11
N ASN A 43 -15.18 -10.70 -4.79
CA ASN A 43 -16.59 -10.89 -4.45
C ASN A 43 -16.76 -11.35 -3.02
N ASN A 44 -17.71 -10.74 -2.31
CA ASN A 44 -18.12 -11.09 -0.95
C ASN A 44 -17.02 -10.89 0.10
N GLN A 45 -15.97 -10.12 -0.23
CA GLN A 45 -14.91 -9.77 0.71
C GLN A 45 -14.81 -8.26 0.84
N LYS A 46 -14.39 -7.80 2.01
CA LYS A 46 -14.17 -6.37 2.21
C LYS A 46 -12.91 -5.94 1.45
N PRO A 47 -12.88 -4.72 0.93
CA PRO A 47 -11.68 -4.20 0.27
C PRO A 47 -10.51 -4.08 1.25
N LEU A 48 -9.30 -4.32 0.74
CA LEU A 48 -8.07 -4.18 1.51
C LEU A 48 -7.13 -3.26 0.77
N VAL A 49 -6.14 -2.73 1.49
CA VAL A 49 -5.12 -1.87 0.90
C VAL A 49 -3.76 -2.51 1.11
N VAL A 50 -2.95 -2.53 0.05
CA VAL A 50 -1.56 -3.02 0.11
C VAL A 50 -0.65 -1.83 -0.05
N VAL A 51 0.25 -1.64 0.91
CA VAL A 51 1.25 -0.58 0.90
C VAL A 51 2.60 -1.16 1.30
N ASP A 52 3.66 -0.44 0.98
CA ASP A 52 5.00 -0.79 1.42
C ASP A 52 5.07 -0.74 2.95
N ALA A 53 5.62 -1.80 3.56
CA ALA A 53 5.67 -1.91 5.02
C ALA A 53 6.56 -0.84 5.66
N ASP A 54 7.72 -0.56 5.06
CA ASP A 54 8.61 0.51 5.54
C ASP A 54 7.91 1.85 5.51
N TYR A 55 7.24 2.14 4.41
CA TYR A 55 6.50 3.38 4.28
C TYR A 55 5.41 3.49 5.35
N PHE A 56 4.65 2.42 5.54
CA PHE A 56 3.57 2.39 6.53
C PHE A 56 4.11 2.67 7.93
N VAL A 57 5.21 2.01 8.29
CA VAL A 57 5.82 2.18 9.61
C VAL A 57 6.35 3.59 9.78
N LYS A 58 7.00 4.15 8.77
CA LYS A 58 7.51 5.53 8.82
C LYS A 58 6.38 6.55 8.97
N LEU A 59 5.27 6.31 8.28
CA LEU A 59 4.10 7.18 8.37
C LEU A 59 3.52 7.18 9.79
N HIS A 60 3.58 6.04 10.46
CA HIS A 60 3.08 5.85 11.82
C HIS A 60 4.20 5.61 12.83
N SER A 61 5.38 6.18 12.58
CA SER A 61 6.60 5.84 13.32
C SER A 61 6.46 5.94 14.83
N ARG A 62 5.75 6.95 15.29
CA ARG A 62 5.54 7.16 16.72
C ARG A 62 4.78 5.99 17.35
N VAL A 63 3.68 5.59 16.72
CA VAL A 63 2.83 4.49 17.19
C VAL A 63 3.54 3.15 16.97
N ALA A 64 4.20 3.00 15.84
CA ALA A 64 4.91 1.77 15.52
C ALA A 64 6.00 1.46 16.54
N LYS A 65 6.75 2.47 16.97
CA LYS A 65 7.77 2.30 18.02
C LYS A 65 7.15 1.92 19.36
N GLU A 66 6.03 2.56 19.69
CA GLU A 66 5.33 2.32 20.94
C GLU A 66 4.87 0.86 21.07
N TYR A 67 4.47 0.25 19.95
CA TYR A 67 4.00 -1.15 19.93
C TYR A 67 5.05 -2.15 19.40
N GLY A 68 6.26 -1.67 19.11
CA GLY A 68 7.33 -2.54 18.61
C GLY A 68 7.13 -3.10 17.21
N ILE A 69 6.24 -2.50 16.43
CA ILE A 69 5.90 -2.99 15.09
C ILE A 69 7.09 -2.86 14.13
N ASP A 70 7.89 -1.81 14.30
CA ASP A 70 9.06 -1.55 13.46
C ASP A 70 10.10 -2.67 13.56
N GLU A 71 10.14 -3.40 14.67
CA GLU A 71 11.05 -4.53 14.85
C GLU A 71 10.71 -5.70 13.93
N LEU A 72 9.46 -5.78 13.47
CA LEU A 72 9.01 -6.86 12.59
C LEU A 72 9.59 -6.75 11.19
N LEU A 73 10.16 -5.61 10.84
CA LEU A 73 10.71 -5.35 9.51
C LEU A 73 12.18 -5.69 9.37
N ASP A 74 12.83 -6.05 10.47
CA ASP A 74 14.27 -6.38 10.47
C ASP A 74 14.55 -7.78 9.95
#